data_ba668c403b972e457f7cd8873004b35b
#
_entry.id   ba668c403b972e457f7cd8873004b35b
#
_cell.length_a   1.000
_cell.length_b   1.000
_cell.length_c   1.000
_cell.angle_alpha   90.00
_cell.angle_beta   90.00
_cell.angle_gamma   90.00
#
_symmetry.space_group_name_H-M   'P 1'
#
loop_
_entity.id
_entity.type
_entity.pdbx_description
1 polymer ?
#
loop_
_entity_poly.entity_id
_entity_poly.type
_entity_poly.pdbx_seq_one_letter_code
_entity_poly.pdbx_strand_id
1 'polypeptide(L)'
;KVAKVSPVFKKGDPQLFDNYRPISLLPIFGKIFEKVIYCRLYDFLISQKVIYDRQFGFRKGHSTAHAVNYSIDMIIKNLEAKNHVIGIFVDLSKAFDTIDHEKLLQKLHHYGIRGSCHDLLKSYLIERKQFVDFQNTHSDHCAIEYGVPQGSVLGPLLFLTYINDIINASEEACFVLFADDTN
;
A
#
# COMPACT_ATOMS: atom_id res chain seq x y z
N LYS A 1 -5.80 17.37 10.71
CA LYS A 1 -5.41 16.04 10.19
C LYS A 1 -4.54 15.31 11.23
N VAL A 2 -5.13 15.02 12.38
CA VAL A 2 -4.44 14.32 13.47
C VAL A 2 -4.90 12.87 13.50
N ALA A 3 -3.98 11.93 13.51
CA ALA A 3 -4.24 10.50 13.69
C ALA A 3 -3.82 10.09 15.10
N LYS A 4 -4.69 9.33 15.77
CA LYS A 4 -4.35 8.64 17.01
C LYS A 4 -3.77 7.29 16.64
N VAL A 5 -2.55 7.00 17.04
CA VAL A 5 -1.89 5.70 16.81
C VAL A 5 -2.03 4.83 18.04
N SER A 6 -2.62 3.66 17.86
CA SER A 6 -2.70 2.63 18.90
C SER A 6 -1.74 1.48 18.53
N PRO A 7 -0.68 1.23 19.33
CA PRO A 7 0.22 0.12 19.08
C PRO A 7 -0.48 -1.22 19.37
N VAL A 8 -0.53 -2.10 18.37
CA VAL A 8 -1.08 -3.46 18.51
C VAL A 8 0.06 -4.46 18.52
N PHE A 9 0.19 -5.20 19.63
CA PHE A 9 1.23 -6.22 19.75
C PHE A 9 1.09 -7.31 18.69
N LYS A 10 2.18 -7.66 18.02
CA LYS A 10 2.24 -8.67 16.96
C LYS A 10 2.73 -10.02 17.50
N LYS A 11 3.95 -10.06 17.98
CA LYS A 11 4.64 -11.25 18.53
C LYS A 11 6.02 -10.85 19.07
N GLY A 12 6.66 -11.72 19.84
CA GLY A 12 8.03 -11.52 20.34
C GLY A 12 8.08 -10.87 21.71
N ASP A 13 9.11 -10.10 21.98
CA ASP A 13 9.29 -9.40 23.25
C ASP A 13 8.41 -8.13 23.27
N PRO A 14 7.48 -7.98 24.24
CA PRO A 14 6.63 -6.81 24.36
C PRO A 14 7.38 -5.51 24.74
N GLN A 15 8.64 -5.59 25.12
CA GLN A 15 9.47 -4.41 25.41
C GLN A 15 10.08 -3.79 24.14
N LEU A 16 10.02 -4.50 23.01
CA LEU A 16 10.56 -4.01 21.74
C LEU A 16 9.48 -3.37 20.88
N PHE A 17 9.65 -2.10 20.50
CA PHE A 17 8.70 -1.35 19.68
C PHE A 17 8.46 -1.96 18.30
N ASP A 18 9.45 -2.61 17.70
CA ASP A 18 9.33 -3.29 16.40
C ASP A 18 8.34 -4.47 16.41
N ASN A 19 7.99 -4.95 17.59
CA ASN A 19 6.99 -6.01 17.78
C ASN A 19 5.55 -5.49 17.83
N TYR A 20 5.33 -4.20 17.57
CA TYR A 20 4.02 -3.58 17.52
C TYR A 20 3.68 -3.07 16.12
N ARG A 21 2.39 -3.17 15.75
CA ARG A 21 1.85 -2.52 14.55
C ARG A 21 1.23 -1.18 14.95
N PRO A 22 1.66 -0.05 14.37
CA PRO A 22 1.09 1.27 14.67
C PRO A 22 -0.23 1.46 13.90
N ILE A 23 -1.35 1.06 14.51
CA ILE A 23 -2.65 1.22 13.87
C ILE A 23 -3.18 2.63 14.08
N SER A 24 -3.43 3.35 13.00
CA SER A 24 -3.99 4.69 13.00
C SER A 24 -5.51 4.67 13.13
N LEU A 25 -6.01 5.21 14.22
CA LEU A 25 -7.45 5.42 14.45
C LEU A 25 -7.83 6.78 13.85
N LEU A 26 -8.60 6.73 12.76
CA LEU A 26 -9.10 7.92 12.08
C LEU A 26 -10.57 8.17 12.44
N PRO A 27 -11.01 9.45 12.50
CA PRO A 27 -12.42 9.80 12.74
C PRO A 27 -13.34 9.17 11.68
N ILE A 28 -14.54 8.78 12.10
CA ILE A 28 -15.53 8.13 11.22
C ILE A 28 -15.84 8.98 9.99
N PHE A 29 -16.04 10.29 10.17
CA PHE A 29 -16.28 11.21 9.03
C PHE A 29 -15.10 11.23 8.04
N GLY A 30 -13.86 11.16 8.56
CA GLY A 30 -12.67 11.03 7.73
C GLY A 30 -12.71 9.75 6.87
N LYS A 31 -13.06 8.61 7.47
CA LYS A 31 -13.19 7.33 6.75
C LYS A 31 -14.29 7.34 5.68
N ILE A 32 -15.43 8.01 5.96
CA ILE A 32 -16.51 8.17 4.97
C ILE A 32 -16.00 8.99 3.77
N PHE A 33 -15.32 10.10 4.04
CA PHE A 33 -14.75 10.96 3.00
C PHE A 33 -13.68 10.20 2.19
N GLU A 34 -12.78 9.51 2.86
CA GLU A 34 -11.81 8.64 2.19
C GLU A 34 -12.49 7.58 1.32
N LYS A 35 -13.61 7.01 1.76
CA LYS A 35 -14.34 6.00 0.99
C LYS A 35 -14.91 6.56 -0.31
N VAL A 36 -15.41 7.79 -0.30
CA VAL A 36 -15.90 8.47 -1.52
C VAL A 36 -14.75 8.68 -2.50
N ILE A 37 -13.60 9.17 -2.01
CA ILE A 37 -12.41 9.36 -2.84
C ILE A 37 -11.92 8.00 -3.38
N TYR A 38 -11.82 6.99 -2.50
CA TYR A 38 -11.40 5.64 -2.86
C TYR A 38 -12.20 5.06 -4.01
N CYS A 39 -13.55 5.12 -3.95
CA CYS A 39 -14.38 4.55 -5.01
C CYS A 39 -14.06 5.20 -6.37
N ARG A 40 -14.02 6.53 -6.42
CA ARG A 40 -13.75 7.25 -7.67
C ARG A 40 -12.34 7.02 -8.19
N LEU A 41 -11.35 7.05 -7.30
CA LEU A 41 -9.94 6.83 -7.66
C LEU A 41 -9.72 5.39 -8.13
N TYR A 42 -10.28 4.41 -7.43
CA TYR A 42 -10.18 3.00 -7.79
C TYR A 42 -10.80 2.72 -9.16
N ASP A 43 -12.03 3.19 -9.40
CA ASP A 43 -12.73 3.00 -10.67
C ASP A 43 -11.96 3.65 -11.83
N PHE A 44 -11.36 4.83 -11.61
CA PHE A 44 -10.49 5.48 -12.59
C PHE A 44 -9.25 4.62 -12.90
N LEU A 45 -8.49 4.22 -11.87
CA LEU A 45 -7.26 3.44 -12.05
C LEU A 45 -7.50 2.10 -12.74
N ILE A 46 -8.63 1.44 -12.45
CA ILE A 46 -9.01 0.18 -13.10
C ILE A 46 -9.46 0.43 -14.55
N SER A 47 -10.30 1.43 -14.79
CA SER A 47 -10.79 1.74 -16.14
C SER A 47 -9.67 2.15 -17.11
N GLN A 48 -8.66 2.83 -16.60
CA GLN A 48 -7.46 3.23 -17.35
C GLN A 48 -6.38 2.14 -17.38
N LYS A 49 -6.63 0.96 -16.80
CA LYS A 49 -5.67 -0.16 -16.72
C LYS A 49 -4.32 0.27 -16.13
N VAL A 50 -4.34 1.18 -15.15
CA VAL A 50 -3.12 1.67 -14.50
C VAL A 50 -2.53 0.60 -13.59
N ILE A 51 -3.36 -0.07 -12.78
CA ILE A 51 -2.89 -1.09 -11.84
C ILE A 51 -2.45 -2.33 -12.61
N TYR A 52 -1.26 -2.79 -12.30
CA TYR A 52 -0.67 -3.97 -12.91
C TYR A 52 -1.57 -5.21 -12.74
N ASP A 53 -1.79 -5.95 -13.83
CA ASP A 53 -2.76 -7.03 -13.86
C ASP A 53 -2.45 -8.17 -12.87
N ARG A 54 -1.17 -8.39 -12.56
CA ARG A 54 -0.72 -9.42 -11.61
C ARG A 54 -0.47 -8.87 -10.19
N GLN A 55 -1.02 -7.70 -9.88
CA GLN A 55 -1.18 -7.23 -8.51
C GLN A 55 -2.51 -7.78 -7.97
N PHE A 56 -2.44 -8.70 -7.03
CA PHE A 56 -3.60 -9.38 -6.45
C PHE A 56 -4.03 -8.80 -5.09
N GLY A 57 -3.16 -8.05 -4.43
CA GLY A 57 -3.47 -7.44 -3.14
C GLY A 57 -4.36 -6.22 -3.24
N PHE A 58 -5.24 -6.02 -2.26
CA PHE A 58 -6.16 -4.87 -2.14
C PHE A 58 -7.04 -4.60 -3.38
N ARG A 59 -7.21 -5.57 -4.25
CA ARG A 59 -8.06 -5.48 -5.43
C ARG A 59 -9.36 -6.26 -5.24
N LYS A 60 -10.46 -5.65 -5.66
CA LYS A 60 -11.78 -6.30 -5.62
C LYS A 60 -11.79 -7.52 -6.55
N GLY A 61 -12.29 -8.65 -6.03
CA GLY A 61 -12.37 -9.91 -6.79
C GLY A 61 -11.04 -10.67 -6.88
N HIS A 62 -9.98 -10.23 -6.20
CA HIS A 62 -8.69 -10.89 -6.12
C HIS A 62 -8.43 -11.44 -4.72
N SER A 63 -7.60 -12.47 -4.62
CA SER A 63 -7.23 -13.12 -3.35
C SER A 63 -5.83 -13.70 -3.42
N THR A 64 -5.29 -14.09 -2.27
CA THR A 64 -4.01 -14.82 -2.18
C THR A 64 -4.03 -16.12 -3.00
N ALA A 65 -5.18 -16.83 -3.02
CA ALA A 65 -5.33 -18.03 -3.83
C ALA A 65 -5.13 -17.75 -5.32
N HIS A 66 -5.61 -16.61 -5.84
CA HIS A 66 -5.38 -16.22 -7.24
C HIS A 66 -3.90 -15.97 -7.52
N ALA A 67 -3.18 -15.29 -6.62
CA ALA A 67 -1.74 -15.05 -6.76
C ALA A 67 -0.95 -16.35 -6.78
N VAL A 68 -1.25 -17.25 -5.82
CA VAL A 68 -0.58 -18.56 -5.72
C VAL A 68 -0.86 -19.43 -6.93
N ASN A 69 -2.12 -19.55 -7.36
CA ASN A 69 -2.49 -20.34 -8.54
C ASN A 69 -1.80 -19.81 -9.80
N TYR A 70 -1.78 -18.49 -9.98
CA TYR A 70 -1.08 -17.87 -11.11
C TYR A 70 0.42 -18.21 -11.10
N SER A 71 1.07 -18.13 -9.93
CA SER A 71 2.50 -18.46 -9.79
C SER A 71 2.77 -19.93 -10.08
N ILE A 72 1.93 -20.84 -9.57
CA ILE A 72 2.05 -22.28 -9.80
C ILE A 72 1.89 -22.60 -11.29
N ASP A 73 0.85 -22.07 -11.94
CA ASP A 73 0.59 -22.28 -13.38
C ASP A 73 1.78 -21.80 -14.22
N MET A 74 2.36 -20.66 -13.87
CA MET A 74 3.51 -20.12 -14.55
C MET A 74 4.75 -21.03 -14.39
N ILE A 75 4.98 -21.52 -13.17
CA ILE A 75 6.10 -22.46 -12.89
C ILE A 75 5.93 -23.75 -13.69
N ILE A 76 4.74 -24.37 -13.63
CA ILE A 76 4.45 -25.62 -14.34
C ILE A 76 4.69 -25.47 -15.84
N LYS A 77 4.11 -24.42 -16.46
CA LYS A 77 4.29 -24.16 -17.90
C LYS A 77 5.76 -24.03 -18.31
N ASN A 78 6.57 -23.36 -17.49
CA ASN A 78 8.00 -23.22 -17.81
C ASN A 78 8.76 -24.54 -17.61
N LEU A 79 8.44 -25.33 -16.59
CA LEU A 79 9.04 -26.65 -16.39
C LEU A 79 8.68 -27.63 -17.52
N GLU A 80 7.42 -27.62 -18.00
CA GLU A 80 6.97 -28.41 -19.16
C GLU A 80 7.74 -28.02 -20.44
N ALA A 81 8.03 -26.71 -20.58
CA ALA A 81 8.87 -26.19 -21.67
C ALA A 81 10.37 -26.47 -21.47
N LYS A 82 10.75 -27.22 -20.43
CA LYS A 82 12.15 -27.55 -20.05
C LYS A 82 12.99 -26.28 -19.71
N ASN A 83 12.37 -25.21 -19.31
CA ASN A 83 13.05 -24.02 -18.81
C ASN A 83 13.39 -24.21 -17.32
N HIS A 84 14.47 -23.55 -16.89
CA HIS A 84 14.77 -23.40 -15.47
C HIS A 84 13.97 -22.24 -14.89
N VAL A 85 13.39 -22.43 -13.70
CA VAL A 85 12.62 -21.39 -13.00
C VAL A 85 13.34 -21.04 -11.71
N ILE A 86 13.56 -19.75 -11.50
CA ILE A 86 14.10 -19.19 -10.25
C ILE A 86 13.02 -18.32 -9.63
N GLY A 87 12.63 -18.61 -8.40
CA GLY A 87 11.71 -17.76 -7.61
C GLY A 87 12.49 -16.84 -6.67
N ILE A 88 12.16 -15.54 -6.70
CA ILE A 88 12.72 -14.54 -5.79
C ILE A 88 11.57 -13.95 -4.99
N PHE A 89 11.62 -14.05 -3.65
CA PHE A 89 10.59 -13.55 -2.75
C PHE A 89 11.13 -12.35 -1.99
N VAL A 90 10.49 -11.21 -2.16
CA VAL A 90 10.90 -9.95 -1.55
C VAL A 90 9.81 -9.46 -0.59
N ASP A 91 10.17 -9.24 0.66
CA ASP A 91 9.32 -8.63 1.69
C ASP A 91 9.78 -7.19 1.94
N LEU A 92 8.87 -6.24 1.75
CA LEU A 92 9.15 -4.82 1.94
C LEU A 92 8.91 -4.41 3.39
N SER A 93 9.99 -4.16 4.12
CA SER A 93 9.91 -3.70 5.51
C SER A 93 9.20 -2.36 5.62
N LYS A 94 8.15 -2.27 6.47
CA LYS A 94 7.40 -1.04 6.76
C LYS A 94 6.87 -0.35 5.51
N ALA A 95 6.41 -1.13 4.51
CA ALA A 95 6.02 -0.66 3.18
C ALA A 95 5.07 0.56 3.18
N PHE A 96 4.06 0.56 4.07
CA PHE A 96 3.13 1.68 4.20
C PHE A 96 3.74 2.92 4.85
N ASP A 97 4.75 2.76 5.68
CA ASP A 97 5.35 3.85 6.47
C ASP A 97 6.47 4.56 5.69
N THR A 98 6.96 3.95 4.61
CA THR A 98 8.10 4.46 3.81
C THR A 98 7.69 5.15 2.51
N ILE A 99 6.40 5.28 2.23
CA ILE A 99 5.91 5.97 1.04
C ILE A 99 6.34 7.44 1.04
N ASP A 100 7.13 7.82 0.06
CA ASP A 100 7.51 9.22 -0.20
C ASP A 100 6.32 9.96 -0.83
N HIS A 101 5.82 10.99 -0.14
CA HIS A 101 4.64 11.73 -0.58
C HIS A 101 4.85 12.44 -1.91
N GLU A 102 6.04 12.97 -2.14
CA GLU A 102 6.35 13.72 -3.37
C GLU A 102 6.41 12.78 -4.57
N LYS A 103 7.09 11.65 -4.43
CA LYS A 103 7.13 10.60 -5.46
C LYS A 103 5.74 10.02 -5.73
N LEU A 104 4.95 9.77 -4.69
CA LEU A 104 3.58 9.30 -4.85
C LEU A 104 2.74 10.31 -5.66
N LEU A 105 2.83 11.60 -5.35
CA LEU A 105 2.10 12.65 -6.08
C LEU A 105 2.56 12.76 -7.54
N GLN A 106 3.85 12.63 -7.81
CA GLN A 106 4.39 12.57 -9.18
C GLN A 106 3.83 11.37 -9.96
N LYS A 107 3.81 10.18 -9.34
CA LYS A 107 3.23 8.97 -9.94
C LYS A 107 1.73 9.12 -10.20
N LEU A 108 0.97 9.64 -9.25
CA LEU A 108 -0.46 9.94 -9.42
C LEU A 108 -0.70 10.89 -10.60
N HIS A 109 0.11 11.95 -10.71
CA HIS A 109 0.04 12.87 -11.85
C HIS A 109 0.36 12.18 -13.18
N HIS A 110 1.38 11.32 -13.20
CA HIS A 110 1.74 10.52 -14.37
C HIS A 110 0.60 9.59 -14.79
N TYR A 111 -0.11 8.98 -13.85
CA TYR A 111 -1.28 8.13 -14.09
C TYR A 111 -2.54 8.92 -14.50
N GLY A 112 -2.45 10.23 -14.67
CA GLY A 112 -3.53 11.07 -15.17
C GLY A 112 -4.41 11.72 -14.10
N ILE A 113 -4.05 11.62 -12.83
CA ILE A 113 -4.77 12.28 -11.74
C ILE A 113 -4.25 13.72 -11.63
N ARG A 114 -5.05 14.68 -12.08
CA ARG A 114 -4.64 16.08 -12.26
C ARG A 114 -5.66 17.04 -11.65
N GLY A 115 -5.29 18.34 -11.59
CA GLY A 115 -6.15 19.40 -11.11
C GLY A 115 -6.65 19.19 -9.69
N SER A 116 -7.89 19.52 -9.40
CA SER A 116 -8.48 19.47 -8.07
C SER A 116 -8.44 18.07 -7.41
N CYS A 117 -8.44 16.99 -8.19
CA CYS A 117 -8.26 15.64 -7.63
C CYS A 117 -6.84 15.43 -7.09
N HIS A 118 -5.84 15.89 -7.83
CA HIS A 118 -4.44 15.85 -7.41
C HIS A 118 -4.22 16.74 -6.17
N ASP A 119 -4.77 17.95 -6.18
CA ASP A 119 -4.65 18.88 -5.05
C ASP A 119 -5.33 18.33 -3.78
N LEU A 120 -6.44 17.63 -3.94
CA LEU A 120 -7.13 16.96 -2.84
C LEU A 120 -6.24 15.85 -2.23
N LEU A 121 -5.62 15.01 -3.05
CA LEU A 121 -4.71 13.95 -2.59
C LEU A 121 -3.44 14.55 -1.97
N LYS A 122 -2.90 15.61 -2.55
CA LYS A 122 -1.80 16.37 -1.95
C LYS A 122 -2.21 16.90 -0.58
N SER A 123 -3.36 17.57 -0.48
CA SER A 123 -3.89 18.02 0.81
C SER A 123 -4.11 16.86 1.78
N TYR A 124 -4.54 15.68 1.33
CA TYR A 124 -4.70 14.50 2.18
C TYR A 124 -3.38 14.05 2.80
N LEU A 125 -2.28 14.08 2.05
CA LEU A 125 -0.96 13.57 2.47
C LEU A 125 -0.19 14.56 3.36
N ILE A 126 -0.18 15.85 3.03
CA ILE A 126 0.63 16.86 3.70
C ILE A 126 0.01 17.37 5.01
N GLU A 127 0.84 17.96 5.87
CA GLU A 127 0.44 18.58 7.15
C GLU A 127 -0.35 17.62 8.07
N ARG A 128 -0.01 16.35 8.00
CA ARG A 128 -0.57 15.37 8.92
C ARG A 128 0.26 15.31 10.18
N LYS A 129 -0.43 15.09 11.31
CA LYS A 129 0.20 14.84 12.59
C LYS A 129 -0.33 13.54 13.17
N GLN A 130 0.47 12.91 13.99
CA GLN A 130 0.06 11.75 14.77
C GLN A 130 0.57 11.84 16.19
N PHE A 131 -0.10 11.16 17.09
CA PHE A 131 0.37 10.91 18.44
C PHE A 131 0.07 9.47 18.81
N VAL A 132 0.89 8.90 19.68
CA VAL A 132 0.69 7.53 20.18
C VAL A 132 -0.16 7.60 21.45
N ASP A 133 -1.16 6.72 21.54
CA ASP A 133 -1.95 6.48 22.75
C ASP A 133 -1.71 5.04 23.20
N PHE A 134 -1.05 4.89 24.33
CA PHE A 134 -0.73 3.60 24.92
C PHE A 134 -0.94 3.63 26.43
N GLN A 135 -1.76 2.73 26.94
CA GLN A 135 -2.07 2.59 28.38
C GLN A 135 -2.46 3.91 29.06
N ASN A 136 -3.36 4.67 28.44
CA ASN A 136 -3.82 6.00 28.89
C ASN A 136 -2.72 7.09 28.95
N THR A 137 -1.60 6.86 28.28
CA THR A 137 -0.53 7.85 28.13
C THR A 137 -0.45 8.30 26.68
N HIS A 138 -0.30 9.59 26.45
CA HIS A 138 -0.23 10.19 25.13
C HIS A 138 1.17 10.74 24.88
N SER A 139 1.69 10.49 23.69
CA SER A 139 2.92 11.16 23.23
C SER A 139 2.62 12.57 22.73
N ASP A 140 3.67 13.35 22.53
CA ASP A 140 3.60 14.59 21.76
C ASP A 140 3.15 14.33 20.31
N HIS A 141 2.63 15.39 19.67
CA HIS A 141 2.27 15.34 18.25
C HIS A 141 3.49 15.43 17.36
N CYS A 142 3.70 14.41 16.52
CA CYS A 142 4.74 14.40 15.50
C CYS A 142 4.15 14.63 14.12
N ALA A 143 4.84 15.38 13.27
CA ALA A 143 4.50 15.50 11.85
C ALA A 143 4.77 14.17 11.12
N ILE A 144 3.93 13.86 10.12
CA ILE A 144 4.11 12.71 9.24
C ILE A 144 4.64 13.23 7.90
N GLU A 145 5.88 12.93 7.60
CA GLU A 145 6.56 13.33 6.36
C GLU A 145 6.55 12.22 5.30
N TYR A 146 6.43 10.97 5.75
CA TYR A 146 6.43 9.77 4.92
C TYR A 146 5.27 8.86 5.32
N GLY A 147 4.89 7.99 4.40
CA GLY A 147 3.93 6.94 4.66
C GLY A 147 2.47 7.38 4.58
N VAL A 148 1.61 6.38 4.66
CA VAL A 148 0.15 6.54 4.75
C VAL A 148 -0.37 5.88 6.01
N PRO A 149 -1.42 6.42 6.65
CA PRO A 149 -1.90 5.87 7.92
C PRO A 149 -2.33 4.41 7.78
N GLN A 150 -1.73 3.53 8.55
CA GLN A 150 -2.16 2.12 8.64
C GLN A 150 -3.55 2.06 9.31
N GLY A 151 -4.58 1.70 8.55
CA GLY A 151 -5.98 1.74 8.98
C GLY A 151 -6.82 2.81 8.29
N SER A 152 -6.24 3.58 7.36
CA SER A 152 -6.99 4.44 6.44
C SER A 152 -7.63 3.64 5.30
N VAL A 153 -8.68 4.18 4.71
CA VAL A 153 -9.36 3.57 3.55
C VAL A 153 -8.57 3.80 2.26
N LEU A 154 -7.91 4.95 2.14
CA LEU A 154 -7.11 5.31 0.97
C LEU A 154 -5.71 4.68 0.97
N GLY A 155 -5.12 4.43 2.13
CA GLY A 155 -3.75 3.94 2.27
C GLY A 155 -3.41 2.76 1.36
N PRO A 156 -4.18 1.68 1.37
CA PRO A 156 -3.92 0.53 0.50
C PRO A 156 -3.89 0.89 -0.99
N LEU A 157 -4.82 1.71 -1.48
CA LEU A 157 -4.87 2.11 -2.88
C LEU A 157 -3.70 3.01 -3.26
N LEU A 158 -3.33 3.94 -2.38
CA LEU A 158 -2.16 4.81 -2.59
C LEU A 158 -0.86 4.00 -2.58
N PHE A 159 -0.76 2.98 -1.73
CA PHE A 159 0.36 2.05 -1.76
C PHE A 159 0.43 1.29 -3.10
N LEU A 160 -0.69 0.74 -3.58
CA LEU A 160 -0.72 0.06 -4.88
C LEU A 160 -0.25 0.97 -6.02
N THR A 161 -0.66 2.25 -6.03
CA THR A 161 -0.19 3.20 -7.04
C THR A 161 1.29 3.55 -6.89
N TYR A 162 1.81 3.54 -5.66
CA TYR A 162 3.21 3.81 -5.37
C TYR A 162 4.15 2.71 -5.86
N ILE A 163 3.79 1.44 -5.59
CA ILE A 163 4.62 0.28 -5.95
C ILE A 163 4.42 -0.19 -7.39
N ASN A 164 3.42 0.33 -8.08
CA ASN A 164 2.93 -0.20 -9.35
C ASN A 164 3.99 -0.31 -10.46
N ASP A 165 4.98 0.55 -10.47
CA ASP A 165 6.07 0.59 -11.44
C ASP A 165 7.27 -0.29 -11.09
N ILE A 166 7.19 -1.09 -10.02
CA ILE A 166 8.24 -2.07 -9.69
C ILE A 166 8.48 -3.06 -10.84
N ILE A 167 7.45 -3.30 -11.64
CA ILE A 167 7.53 -4.18 -12.82
C ILE A 167 8.54 -3.69 -13.86
N ASN A 168 8.87 -2.41 -13.84
CA ASN A 168 9.88 -1.82 -14.73
C ASN A 168 11.32 -2.06 -14.25
N ALA A 169 11.50 -2.69 -13.09
CA ALA A 169 12.84 -3.01 -12.56
C ALA A 169 13.57 -4.09 -13.39
N SER A 170 12.83 -4.93 -14.13
CA SER A 170 13.40 -5.93 -15.03
C SER A 170 12.41 -6.28 -16.14
N GLU A 171 12.89 -6.33 -17.36
CA GLU A 171 12.12 -6.81 -18.52
C GLU A 171 12.03 -8.33 -18.58
N GLU A 172 12.98 -9.04 -17.95
CA GLU A 172 13.07 -10.49 -17.97
C GLU A 172 12.28 -11.16 -16.84
N ALA A 173 12.00 -10.43 -15.76
CA ALA A 173 11.31 -10.96 -14.60
C ALA A 173 9.78 -10.92 -14.77
N CYS A 174 9.13 -11.98 -14.31
CA CYS A 174 7.67 -12.00 -14.19
C CYS A 174 7.27 -11.68 -12.75
N PHE A 175 6.69 -10.51 -12.53
CA PHE A 175 6.27 -10.08 -11.20
C PHE A 175 4.89 -10.61 -10.84
N VAL A 176 4.75 -11.14 -9.64
CA VAL A 176 3.48 -11.49 -9.01
C VAL A 176 3.41 -10.78 -7.67
N LEU A 177 2.47 -9.85 -7.53
CA LEU A 177 2.39 -8.96 -6.39
C LEU A 177 1.15 -9.26 -5.54
N PHE A 178 1.32 -9.26 -4.22
CA PHE A 178 0.21 -9.27 -3.29
C PHE A 178 0.43 -8.21 -2.22
N ALA A 179 -0.09 -7.00 -2.46
CA ALA A 179 0.19 -5.80 -1.68
C ALA A 179 1.71 -5.48 -1.68
N ASP A 180 2.37 -5.62 -0.55
CA ASP A 180 3.80 -5.43 -0.32
C ASP A 180 4.64 -6.69 -0.60
N ASP A 181 4.03 -7.88 -0.59
CA ASP A 181 4.70 -9.11 -0.98
C ASP A 181 4.95 -9.12 -2.50
N THR A 182 6.21 -9.23 -2.89
CA THR A 182 6.68 -9.22 -4.29
C THR A 182 7.40 -10.53 -4.60
N ASN A 183 6.95 -11.21 -5.63
CA ASN A 183 7.49 -12.48 -6.10
C ASN A 183 7.83 -12.41 -7.59
#